data_8f7385f2018160bcacdc516848cadbc4
#
_entry.id   8f7385f2018160bcacdc516848cadbc4
#
_cell.length_a   1.000
_cell.length_b   1.000
_cell.length_c   1.000
_cell.angle_alpha   90.00
_cell.angle_beta   90.00
_cell.angle_gamma   90.00
#
_symmetry.space_group_name_H-M   'P 1'
#
loop_
_entity.id
_entity.type
_entity.pdbx_description
1 polymer ?
#
loop_
_entity_poly.entity_id
_entity_poly.type
_entity_poly.pdbx_seq_one_letter_code
_entity_poly.pdbx_strand_id
1 'polypeptide(L)'
;MQTLETFAPLTDTEHLSDADITAAIELFFAIKKGVPAHLVDVATHDGIVKLTGITDNLLASERAEEIALAVRGVRGVVNELLISTPDVPNDELYHAVTQALSADPATTGYNVACTVADGVVAPTGVVQSWAEQQLVLRVLRGVRGVRRLNTDELTIRWGEIQNSDEEISTQIRELLVWDIQVNSTLVEVRTNDRVVHLSGTVGTAAERAQVVTVAYQAGARRVDALDLFVAYWAISADMRREKFAQRSDADIAQAVLATFRYDPRVLSYQPVVVVHNGVVTLTGEVSSLRAKQSAERDARHVVGVWNVQNLLKVRTNWFTPDVEVRQAVLDALARDPYVSFFDFSLRVSNGKVHLYGQVNSHFEQAQAAEVAAGVAGVAEVENNVRVLGSPSFGGPPAAWYPGALPPAAHPNSDFALAERIRTQYFWSASLHNQDVEVLVENGRATLTGTVETWLDRDQAAFDAYEAGATFVDNDLLLSTASGL
;
A
#
# COMPACT_ATOMS: atom_id res chain seq x y z
N MET A 1 -22.86 5.80 39.91
CA MET A 1 -21.77 6.74 39.65
C MET A 1 -20.50 5.88 39.68
N GLN A 2 -20.25 5.14 38.60
CA GLN A 2 -19.00 4.38 38.42
C GLN A 2 -18.18 5.19 37.42
N THR A 3 -17.01 5.55 37.86
CA THR A 3 -15.99 6.29 37.14
C THR A 3 -15.64 5.56 35.84
N LEU A 4 -15.78 6.27 34.72
CA LEU A 4 -15.13 5.94 33.46
C LEU A 4 -13.64 5.75 33.75
N GLU A 5 -13.15 4.51 33.67
CA GLU A 5 -11.73 4.27 33.55
C GLU A 5 -11.31 4.86 32.21
N THR A 6 -10.77 6.06 32.28
CA THR A 6 -9.96 6.66 31.21
C THR A 6 -8.85 5.63 30.94
N PHE A 7 -8.79 5.13 29.71
CA PHE A 7 -7.61 4.40 29.26
C PHE A 7 -6.43 5.32 29.48
N ALA A 8 -5.65 5.04 30.50
CA ALA A 8 -4.38 5.71 30.72
C ALA A 8 -3.48 5.39 29.50
N PRO A 9 -2.69 6.34 29.01
CA PRO A 9 -1.69 6.02 28.00
C PRO A 9 -0.77 4.94 28.58
N LEU A 10 -0.76 3.77 27.90
CA LEU A 10 0.08 2.65 28.23
C LEU A 10 1.54 3.10 28.15
N THR A 11 2.30 2.89 29.20
CA THR A 11 3.74 3.19 29.19
C THR A 11 4.47 2.18 28.31
N ASP A 12 5.59 2.55 27.72
CA ASP A 12 6.42 1.84 26.71
C ASP A 12 6.84 0.37 27.06
N THR A 13 6.35 -0.18 28.16
CA THR A 13 6.65 -1.51 28.67
C THR A 13 5.49 -2.50 28.59
N GLU A 14 4.37 -2.14 27.99
CA GLU A 14 3.21 -3.04 27.99
C GLU A 14 3.35 -4.14 26.94
N HIS A 15 3.41 -5.35 27.44
CA HIS A 15 3.28 -6.56 26.64
C HIS A 15 1.86 -6.65 26.06
N LEU A 16 1.72 -6.37 24.77
CA LEU A 16 0.48 -6.70 24.05
C LEU A 16 0.32 -8.20 24.04
N SER A 17 -0.82 -8.69 24.51
CA SER A 17 -1.09 -10.14 24.46
C SER A 17 -1.48 -10.56 23.04
N ASP A 18 -1.24 -11.82 22.70
CA ASP A 18 -1.69 -12.40 21.43
C ASP A 18 -3.22 -12.24 21.23
N ALA A 19 -3.97 -12.30 22.33
CA ALA A 19 -5.43 -12.09 22.28
C ALA A 19 -5.80 -10.65 21.89
N ASP A 20 -5.07 -9.64 22.40
CA ASP A 20 -5.30 -8.24 22.05
C ASP A 20 -4.94 -7.97 20.58
N ILE A 21 -3.84 -8.54 20.08
CA ILE A 21 -3.42 -8.45 18.68
C ILE A 21 -4.48 -9.08 17.77
N THR A 22 -4.96 -10.27 18.10
CA THR A 22 -6.03 -10.95 17.36
C THR A 22 -7.28 -10.07 17.29
N ALA A 23 -7.74 -9.56 18.43
CA ALA A 23 -8.95 -8.71 18.50
C ALA A 23 -8.77 -7.40 17.69
N ALA A 24 -7.58 -6.82 17.69
CA ALA A 24 -7.28 -5.62 16.91
C ALA A 24 -7.34 -5.88 15.40
N ILE A 25 -6.80 -7.02 14.93
CA ILE A 25 -6.84 -7.40 13.52
C ILE A 25 -8.28 -7.68 13.08
N GLU A 26 -9.05 -8.42 13.88
CA GLU A 26 -10.48 -8.68 13.61
C GLU A 26 -11.29 -7.37 13.53
N LEU A 27 -11.01 -6.43 14.44
CA LEU A 27 -11.60 -5.09 14.40
C LEU A 27 -11.23 -4.35 13.10
N PHE A 28 -9.96 -4.42 12.68
CA PHE A 28 -9.52 -3.77 11.45
C PHE A 28 -10.17 -4.39 10.23
N PHE A 29 -10.32 -5.70 10.16
CA PHE A 29 -11.07 -6.35 9.08
C PHE A 29 -12.54 -5.95 9.05
N ALA A 30 -13.15 -5.69 10.21
CA ALA A 30 -14.53 -5.20 10.26
C ALA A 30 -14.67 -3.75 9.77
N ILE A 31 -13.69 -2.91 10.02
CA ILE A 31 -13.68 -1.49 9.66
C ILE A 31 -13.17 -1.27 8.24
N LYS A 32 -11.98 -1.80 7.92
CA LYS A 32 -11.31 -1.61 6.64
C LYS A 32 -11.98 -2.44 5.54
N LYS A 33 -12.32 -1.77 4.43
CA LYS A 33 -13.00 -2.43 3.31
C LYS A 33 -12.03 -3.23 2.44
N GLY A 34 -12.57 -4.15 1.64
CA GLY A 34 -11.80 -5.00 0.74
C GLY A 34 -11.37 -6.34 1.33
N VAL A 35 -11.71 -6.65 2.59
CA VAL A 35 -11.53 -7.97 3.22
C VAL A 35 -12.88 -8.46 3.71
N PRO A 36 -13.30 -9.71 3.38
CA PRO A 36 -14.55 -10.29 3.90
C PRO A 36 -14.36 -10.78 5.35
N ALA A 37 -14.37 -9.87 6.32
CA ALA A 37 -14.06 -10.12 7.73
C ALA A 37 -14.74 -11.36 8.32
N HIS A 38 -15.98 -11.65 7.90
CA HIS A 38 -16.77 -12.79 8.41
C HIS A 38 -16.35 -14.16 7.84
N LEU A 39 -15.41 -14.20 6.90
CA LEU A 39 -14.87 -15.41 6.27
C LEU A 39 -13.40 -15.63 6.58
N VAL A 40 -12.78 -14.73 7.34
CA VAL A 40 -11.35 -14.77 7.70
C VAL A 40 -11.24 -15.03 9.20
N ASP A 41 -10.54 -16.09 9.54
CA ASP A 41 -10.20 -16.43 10.92
C ASP A 41 -8.77 -15.95 11.21
N VAL A 42 -8.57 -15.35 12.38
CA VAL A 42 -7.30 -14.81 12.84
C VAL A 42 -6.86 -15.54 14.10
N ALA A 43 -5.62 -16.02 14.13
CA ALA A 43 -5.02 -16.60 15.31
C ALA A 43 -3.60 -16.04 15.48
N THR A 44 -3.28 -15.56 16.68
CA THR A 44 -1.94 -15.04 16.99
C THR A 44 -1.23 -15.94 18.00
N HIS A 45 0.05 -16.17 17.76
CA HIS A 45 0.93 -16.89 18.69
C HIS A 45 2.32 -16.26 18.68
N ASP A 46 2.79 -15.79 19.83
CA ASP A 46 4.06 -15.05 19.99
C ASP A 46 4.18 -13.88 18.98
N GLY A 47 3.09 -13.16 18.73
CA GLY A 47 3.04 -12.06 17.74
C GLY A 47 3.08 -12.51 16.28
N ILE A 48 3.11 -13.80 15.99
CA ILE A 48 2.94 -14.35 14.64
C ILE A 48 1.46 -14.58 14.38
N VAL A 49 0.94 -13.89 13.38
CA VAL A 49 -0.47 -13.95 12.99
C VAL A 49 -0.65 -15.00 11.91
N LYS A 50 -1.59 -15.90 12.10
CA LYS A 50 -2.04 -16.85 11.10
C LYS A 50 -3.42 -16.43 10.61
N LEU A 51 -3.54 -16.21 9.30
CA LEU A 51 -4.80 -15.92 8.61
C LEU A 51 -5.27 -17.20 7.91
N THR A 52 -6.49 -17.63 8.21
CA THR A 52 -7.12 -18.80 7.58
C THR A 52 -8.55 -18.45 7.17
N GLY A 53 -9.17 -19.30 6.37
CA GLY A 53 -10.51 -19.03 5.86
C GLY A 53 -10.50 -18.75 4.36
N ILE A 54 -11.44 -17.88 3.93
CA ILE A 54 -11.72 -17.69 2.51
C ILE A 54 -11.80 -16.20 2.18
N THR A 55 -11.23 -15.82 1.03
CA THR A 55 -11.47 -14.52 0.39
C THR A 55 -12.00 -14.74 -1.02
N ASP A 56 -12.64 -13.71 -1.59
CA ASP A 56 -13.25 -13.77 -2.91
C ASP A 56 -12.27 -13.47 -4.06
N ASN A 57 -11.10 -12.93 -3.75
CA ASN A 57 -10.07 -12.60 -4.74
C ASN A 57 -8.67 -12.50 -4.12
N LEU A 58 -7.62 -12.51 -4.96
CA LEU A 58 -6.22 -12.45 -4.51
C LEU A 58 -5.88 -11.11 -3.84
N LEU A 59 -6.43 -9.99 -4.34
CA LEU A 59 -6.17 -8.68 -3.76
C LEU A 59 -6.73 -8.58 -2.32
N ALA A 60 -7.86 -9.24 -2.04
CA ALA A 60 -8.42 -9.29 -0.69
C ALA A 60 -7.54 -10.10 0.27
N SER A 61 -6.90 -11.18 -0.22
CA SER A 61 -5.94 -11.96 0.56
C SER A 61 -4.67 -11.14 0.88
N GLU A 62 -4.12 -10.44 -0.12
CA GLU A 62 -2.96 -9.55 0.08
C GLU A 62 -3.30 -8.40 1.03
N ARG A 63 -4.47 -7.76 0.84
CA ARG A 63 -4.93 -6.68 1.72
C ARG A 63 -5.13 -7.14 3.17
N ALA A 64 -5.61 -8.36 3.38
CA ALA A 64 -5.71 -8.93 4.73
C ALA A 64 -4.33 -9.06 5.38
N GLU A 65 -3.33 -9.51 4.64
CA GLU A 65 -1.94 -9.59 5.10
C GLU A 65 -1.36 -8.20 5.40
N GLU A 66 -1.53 -7.22 4.50
CA GLU A 66 -1.08 -5.84 4.69
C GLU A 66 -1.70 -5.19 5.94
N ILE A 67 -3.01 -5.37 6.14
CA ILE A 67 -3.70 -4.88 7.33
C ILE A 67 -3.14 -5.52 8.60
N ALA A 68 -2.91 -6.84 8.59
CA ALA A 68 -2.35 -7.54 9.73
C ALA A 68 -0.91 -7.09 10.03
N LEU A 69 -0.06 -6.92 9.00
CA LEU A 69 1.31 -6.43 9.14
C LEU A 69 1.40 -5.01 9.73
N ALA A 70 0.37 -4.19 9.51
CA ALA A 70 0.31 -2.81 10.01
C ALA A 70 -0.15 -2.71 11.47
N VAL A 71 -0.58 -3.82 12.10
CA VAL A 71 -1.03 -3.83 13.50
C VAL A 71 0.16 -3.91 14.45
N ARG A 72 0.12 -3.06 15.46
CA ARG A 72 1.10 -3.02 16.55
C ARG A 72 1.22 -4.38 17.24
N GLY A 73 2.46 -4.81 17.49
CA GLY A 73 2.76 -6.09 18.14
C GLY A 73 2.87 -7.28 17.19
N VAL A 74 2.47 -7.15 15.95
CA VAL A 74 2.65 -8.19 14.93
C VAL A 74 4.12 -8.29 14.53
N ARG A 75 4.65 -9.51 14.58
CA ARG A 75 6.04 -9.83 14.23
C ARG A 75 6.16 -10.53 12.87
N GLY A 76 5.07 -11.08 12.39
CA GLY A 76 4.97 -11.72 11.09
C GLY A 76 3.57 -12.25 10.82
N VAL A 77 3.26 -12.47 9.54
CA VAL A 77 1.97 -13.01 9.11
C VAL A 77 2.20 -14.28 8.29
N VAL A 78 1.42 -15.31 8.59
CA VAL A 78 1.30 -16.54 7.80
C VAL A 78 -0.08 -16.51 7.15
N ASN A 79 -0.10 -16.21 5.86
CA ASN A 79 -1.33 -16.10 5.08
C ASN A 79 -1.66 -17.45 4.42
N GLU A 80 -2.65 -18.16 4.96
CA GLU A 80 -3.19 -19.42 4.43
C GLU A 80 -4.63 -19.25 3.91
N LEU A 81 -5.01 -18.04 3.50
CA LEU A 81 -6.33 -17.76 2.95
C LEU A 81 -6.52 -18.46 1.60
N LEU A 82 -7.66 -19.09 1.45
CA LEU A 82 -8.08 -19.71 0.20
C LEU A 82 -8.90 -18.72 -0.64
N ILE A 83 -8.70 -18.73 -1.94
CA ILE A 83 -9.46 -17.88 -2.85
C ILE A 83 -10.67 -18.66 -3.36
N SER A 84 -11.86 -18.16 -3.05
CA SER A 84 -13.15 -18.68 -3.53
C SER A 84 -13.87 -17.60 -4.34
N THR A 85 -13.56 -17.54 -5.63
CA THR A 85 -14.21 -16.66 -6.60
C THR A 85 -15.18 -17.47 -7.47
N PRO A 86 -16.24 -16.87 -8.01
CA PRO A 86 -17.09 -17.52 -8.99
C PRO A 86 -16.28 -18.12 -10.14
N ASP A 87 -16.73 -19.26 -10.64
CA ASP A 87 -16.06 -19.90 -11.77
C ASP A 87 -16.16 -19.01 -13.02
N VAL A 88 -15.01 -18.70 -13.60
CA VAL A 88 -14.89 -18.02 -14.88
C VAL A 88 -14.35 -19.04 -15.88
N PRO A 89 -14.95 -19.23 -17.05
CA PRO A 89 -14.44 -20.14 -18.08
C PRO A 89 -12.98 -19.81 -18.44
N ASN A 90 -12.17 -20.86 -18.68
CA ASN A 90 -10.72 -20.68 -18.91
C ASN A 90 -10.42 -19.78 -20.11
N ASP A 91 -11.21 -19.83 -21.16
CA ASP A 91 -11.09 -18.99 -22.35
C ASP A 91 -11.43 -17.51 -22.05
N GLU A 92 -12.47 -17.25 -21.28
CA GLU A 92 -12.84 -15.92 -20.83
C GLU A 92 -11.75 -15.33 -19.93
N LEU A 93 -11.28 -16.09 -18.94
CA LEU A 93 -10.21 -15.66 -18.06
C LEU A 93 -8.89 -15.44 -18.80
N TYR A 94 -8.56 -16.29 -19.79
CA TYR A 94 -7.41 -16.10 -20.67
C TYR A 94 -7.48 -14.77 -21.43
N HIS A 95 -8.64 -14.45 -22.01
CA HIS A 95 -8.84 -13.18 -22.69
C HIS A 95 -8.71 -12.00 -21.71
N ALA A 96 -9.29 -12.09 -20.51
CA ALA A 96 -9.24 -11.05 -19.51
C ALA A 96 -7.81 -10.75 -19.03
N VAL A 97 -6.99 -11.77 -18.72
CA VAL A 97 -5.60 -11.58 -18.27
C VAL A 97 -4.71 -11.06 -19.40
N THR A 98 -4.90 -11.55 -20.64
CA THR A 98 -4.14 -11.07 -21.79
C THR A 98 -4.45 -9.62 -22.11
N GLN A 99 -5.74 -9.24 -22.06
CA GLN A 99 -6.18 -7.87 -22.25
C GLN A 99 -5.67 -6.96 -21.12
N ALA A 100 -5.66 -7.42 -19.87
CA ALA A 100 -5.13 -6.65 -18.75
C ALA A 100 -3.64 -6.31 -18.93
N LEU A 101 -2.81 -7.30 -19.30
CA LEU A 101 -1.38 -7.10 -19.55
C LEU A 101 -1.12 -6.17 -20.75
N SER A 102 -1.92 -6.24 -21.81
CA SER A 102 -1.76 -5.41 -22.98
C SER A 102 -2.28 -3.98 -22.80
N ALA A 103 -3.27 -3.78 -21.92
CA ALA A 103 -3.87 -2.49 -21.63
C ALA A 103 -3.07 -1.65 -20.62
N ASP A 104 -2.26 -2.28 -19.77
CA ASP A 104 -1.44 -1.58 -18.79
C ASP A 104 -0.12 -1.09 -19.42
N PRO A 105 0.14 0.24 -19.38
CA PRO A 105 1.35 0.84 -20.00
C PRO A 105 2.67 0.29 -19.45
N ALA A 106 2.67 -0.24 -18.22
CA ALA A 106 3.87 -0.76 -17.58
C ALA A 106 4.23 -2.17 -18.06
N THR A 107 3.25 -2.94 -18.57
CA THR A 107 3.46 -4.35 -18.97
C THR A 107 3.30 -4.59 -20.47
N THR A 108 2.67 -3.69 -21.21
CA THR A 108 2.40 -3.85 -22.65
C THR A 108 3.65 -4.07 -23.51
N GLY A 109 4.83 -3.64 -23.03
CA GLY A 109 6.11 -3.85 -23.71
C GLY A 109 6.79 -5.17 -23.39
N TYR A 110 6.26 -5.97 -22.46
CA TYR A 110 6.88 -7.23 -22.04
C TYR A 110 6.39 -8.39 -22.90
N ASN A 111 7.31 -9.29 -23.26
CA ASN A 111 6.96 -10.51 -23.96
C ASN A 111 6.54 -11.58 -22.94
N VAL A 112 5.35 -11.42 -22.38
CA VAL A 112 4.76 -12.32 -21.41
C VAL A 112 3.48 -12.91 -21.99
N ALA A 113 3.39 -14.23 -22.03
CA ALA A 113 2.19 -14.98 -22.34
C ALA A 113 1.61 -15.60 -21.07
N CYS A 114 0.35 -15.99 -21.09
CA CYS A 114 -0.30 -16.66 -19.97
C CYS A 114 -0.92 -17.98 -20.41
N THR A 115 -0.92 -18.97 -19.53
CA THR A 115 -1.82 -20.14 -19.63
C THR A 115 -2.80 -20.09 -18.46
N VAL A 116 -4.01 -20.62 -18.68
CA VAL A 116 -5.09 -20.56 -17.69
C VAL A 116 -5.72 -21.94 -17.54
N ALA A 117 -5.84 -22.41 -16.31
CA ALA A 117 -6.51 -23.64 -15.96
C ALA A 117 -7.20 -23.52 -14.60
N ASP A 118 -8.51 -23.62 -14.54
CA ASP A 118 -9.33 -23.62 -13.32
C ASP A 118 -9.03 -22.44 -12.35
N GLY A 119 -8.89 -21.24 -12.92
CA GLY A 119 -8.56 -20.04 -12.16
C GLY A 119 -7.08 -19.91 -11.76
N VAL A 120 -6.24 -20.88 -12.15
CA VAL A 120 -4.77 -20.78 -12.01
C VAL A 120 -4.22 -20.13 -13.27
N VAL A 121 -3.54 -19.01 -13.12
CA VAL A 121 -2.86 -18.32 -14.22
C VAL A 121 -1.36 -18.51 -14.09
N ALA A 122 -0.74 -19.04 -15.15
CA ALA A 122 0.71 -19.20 -15.21
C ALA A 122 1.28 -18.27 -16.30
N PRO A 123 1.85 -17.11 -15.89
CA PRO A 123 2.59 -16.26 -16.81
C PRO A 123 3.92 -16.92 -17.20
N THR A 124 4.22 -16.84 -18.49
CA THR A 124 5.45 -17.39 -19.09
C THR A 124 6.19 -16.29 -19.83
N GLY A 125 7.50 -16.27 -19.75
CA GLY A 125 8.31 -15.27 -20.42
C GLY A 125 9.55 -14.86 -19.66
N VAL A 126 10.17 -13.78 -20.15
CA VAL A 126 11.41 -13.23 -19.56
C VAL A 126 11.26 -11.76 -19.33
N VAL A 127 11.49 -11.32 -18.10
CA VAL A 127 11.55 -9.93 -17.68
C VAL A 127 12.98 -9.54 -17.27
N GLN A 128 13.28 -8.24 -17.18
CA GLN A 128 14.66 -7.78 -16.96
C GLN A 128 14.99 -7.61 -15.46
N SER A 129 13.98 -7.48 -14.60
CA SER A 129 14.17 -7.24 -13.16
C SER A 129 13.05 -7.86 -12.33
N TRP A 130 13.31 -8.00 -11.04
CA TRP A 130 12.28 -8.38 -10.07
C TRP A 130 11.10 -7.38 -10.06
N ALA A 131 11.39 -6.08 -10.19
CA ALA A 131 10.36 -5.06 -10.23
C ALA A 131 9.42 -5.22 -11.46
N GLU A 132 9.96 -5.56 -12.64
CA GLU A 132 9.15 -5.88 -13.82
C GLU A 132 8.28 -7.14 -13.58
N GLN A 133 8.85 -8.18 -12.95
CA GLN A 133 8.09 -9.36 -12.57
C GLN A 133 6.92 -8.99 -11.66
N GLN A 134 7.16 -8.16 -10.63
CA GLN A 134 6.08 -7.72 -9.73
C GLN A 134 5.01 -6.88 -10.44
N LEU A 135 5.35 -6.08 -11.45
CA LEU A 135 4.37 -5.36 -12.26
C LEU A 135 3.44 -6.32 -13.01
N VAL A 136 3.99 -7.35 -13.66
CA VAL A 136 3.20 -8.39 -14.32
C VAL A 136 2.26 -9.07 -13.33
N LEU A 137 2.79 -9.51 -12.19
CA LEU A 137 2.00 -10.22 -11.18
C LEU A 137 0.89 -9.32 -10.59
N ARG A 138 1.16 -8.05 -10.36
CA ARG A 138 0.16 -7.09 -9.88
C ARG A 138 -1.01 -6.95 -10.84
N VAL A 139 -0.74 -6.82 -12.15
CA VAL A 139 -1.78 -6.72 -13.17
C VAL A 139 -2.65 -7.99 -13.18
N LEU A 140 -2.02 -9.17 -13.10
CA LEU A 140 -2.74 -10.45 -13.11
C LEU A 140 -3.59 -10.65 -11.86
N ARG A 141 -3.11 -10.25 -10.67
CA ARG A 141 -3.87 -10.31 -9.41
C ARG A 141 -5.13 -9.45 -9.44
N GLY A 142 -5.09 -8.34 -10.16
CA GLY A 142 -6.21 -7.43 -10.35
C GLY A 142 -7.29 -7.93 -11.31
N VAL A 143 -7.21 -9.14 -11.83
CA VAL A 143 -8.22 -9.71 -12.74
C VAL A 143 -9.15 -10.64 -11.98
N ARG A 144 -10.44 -10.34 -12.01
CA ARG A 144 -11.49 -11.17 -11.41
C ARG A 144 -11.46 -12.58 -11.99
N GLY A 145 -11.57 -13.59 -11.12
CA GLY A 145 -11.52 -15.00 -11.49
C GLY A 145 -10.14 -15.65 -11.32
N VAL A 146 -9.09 -14.87 -11.13
CA VAL A 146 -7.76 -15.39 -10.80
C VAL A 146 -7.75 -15.88 -9.35
N ARG A 147 -7.50 -17.18 -9.16
CA ARG A 147 -7.44 -17.83 -7.84
C ARG A 147 -6.00 -18.02 -7.36
N ARG A 148 -5.10 -18.24 -8.29
CA ARG A 148 -3.68 -18.48 -7.98
C ARG A 148 -2.81 -18.10 -9.18
N LEU A 149 -1.62 -17.59 -8.87
CA LEU A 149 -0.56 -17.39 -9.86
C LEU A 149 0.50 -18.50 -9.70
N ASN A 150 0.86 -19.13 -10.80
CA ASN A 150 2.05 -19.99 -10.87
C ASN A 150 3.14 -19.23 -11.63
N THR A 151 4.19 -18.84 -10.91
CA THR A 151 5.23 -17.93 -11.42
C THR A 151 6.49 -18.64 -11.89
N ASP A 152 6.51 -19.98 -11.90
CA ASP A 152 7.71 -20.81 -12.15
C ASP A 152 8.34 -20.54 -13.52
N GLU A 153 7.53 -20.20 -14.53
CA GLU A 153 7.97 -19.96 -15.90
C GLU A 153 8.15 -18.47 -16.26
N LEU A 154 7.89 -17.55 -15.32
CA LEU A 154 8.19 -16.13 -15.50
C LEU A 154 9.58 -15.83 -14.93
N THR A 155 10.58 -15.90 -15.77
CA THR A 155 11.98 -15.83 -15.37
C THR A 155 12.55 -14.41 -15.49
N ILE A 156 13.51 -14.08 -14.63
CA ILE A 156 14.24 -12.83 -14.69
C ILE A 156 15.52 -13.06 -15.48
N ARG A 157 15.73 -12.26 -16.53
CA ARG A 157 17.00 -12.25 -17.26
C ARG A 157 18.01 -11.39 -16.48
N TRP A 158 18.85 -12.03 -15.76
CA TRP A 158 19.98 -11.36 -15.16
C TRP A 158 20.93 -10.90 -16.26
N GLY A 159 21.12 -9.58 -16.41
CA GLY A 159 21.96 -9.03 -17.48
C GLY A 159 23.39 -9.60 -17.49
N GLU A 160 24.11 -9.39 -18.60
CA GLU A 160 25.53 -9.83 -18.74
C GLU A 160 26.45 -9.14 -17.74
N ILE A 161 26.16 -7.88 -17.35
CA ILE A 161 26.84 -7.17 -16.27
C ILE A 161 26.06 -7.48 -14.98
N GLN A 162 26.54 -8.47 -14.27
CA GLN A 162 25.97 -8.81 -12.96
C GLN A 162 26.67 -7.96 -11.90
N ASN A 163 25.88 -7.29 -11.05
CA ASN A 163 26.42 -6.67 -9.86
C ASN A 163 27.12 -7.73 -9.00
N SER A 164 28.29 -7.41 -8.50
CA SER A 164 28.99 -8.24 -7.51
C SER A 164 28.20 -8.29 -6.20
N ASP A 165 28.47 -9.29 -5.37
CA ASP A 165 27.83 -9.42 -4.05
C ASP A 165 28.06 -8.17 -3.18
N GLU A 166 29.25 -7.54 -3.28
CA GLU A 166 29.56 -6.31 -2.58
C GLU A 166 28.74 -5.12 -3.10
N GLU A 167 28.57 -5.00 -4.43
CA GLU A 167 27.72 -3.97 -5.03
C GLU A 167 26.26 -4.15 -4.61
N ILE A 168 25.72 -5.37 -4.63
CA ILE A 168 24.36 -5.65 -4.15
C ILE A 168 24.21 -5.23 -2.68
N SER A 169 25.14 -5.65 -1.83
CA SER A 169 25.12 -5.30 -0.40
C SER A 169 25.18 -3.79 -0.18
N THR A 170 26.00 -3.09 -0.95
CA THR A 170 26.16 -1.63 -0.87
C THR A 170 24.89 -0.91 -1.32
N GLN A 171 24.32 -1.32 -2.46
CA GLN A 171 23.06 -0.75 -2.97
C GLN A 171 21.89 -0.95 -1.99
N ILE A 172 21.78 -2.13 -1.36
CA ILE A 172 20.76 -2.37 -0.34
C ILE A 172 20.93 -1.39 0.82
N ARG A 173 22.15 -1.25 1.37
CA ARG A 173 22.42 -0.32 2.48
C ARG A 173 22.09 1.12 2.11
N GLU A 174 22.49 1.56 0.92
CA GLU A 174 22.19 2.91 0.41
C GLU A 174 20.69 3.16 0.29
N LEU A 175 19.93 2.22 -0.31
CA LEU A 175 18.48 2.33 -0.43
C LEU A 175 17.81 2.37 0.94
N LEU A 176 18.19 1.50 1.86
CA LEU A 176 17.61 1.44 3.22
C LEU A 176 17.90 2.71 4.04
N VAL A 177 19.04 3.36 3.83
CA VAL A 177 19.36 4.63 4.50
C VAL A 177 18.39 5.74 4.07
N TRP A 178 17.98 5.73 2.82
CA TRP A 178 17.10 6.75 2.26
C TRP A 178 15.61 6.39 2.29
N ASP A 179 15.25 5.13 2.54
CA ASP A 179 13.85 4.70 2.62
C ASP A 179 13.22 5.18 3.92
N ILE A 180 12.20 6.06 3.83
CA ILE A 180 11.52 6.65 4.98
C ILE A 180 10.78 5.62 5.86
N GLN A 181 10.43 4.46 5.30
CA GLN A 181 9.66 3.43 5.97
C GLN A 181 10.51 2.51 6.86
N VAL A 182 11.83 2.50 6.69
CA VAL A 182 12.72 1.56 7.38
C VAL A 182 13.74 2.28 8.23
N ASN A 183 13.86 1.92 9.50
CA ASN A 183 15.02 2.29 10.31
C ASN A 183 16.14 1.27 10.12
N SER A 184 17.10 1.59 9.25
CA SER A 184 18.19 0.68 8.87
C SER A 184 19.35 0.60 9.88
N THR A 185 19.30 1.36 10.97
CA THR A 185 20.42 1.48 11.94
C THR A 185 20.85 0.14 12.52
N LEU A 186 19.91 -0.78 12.72
CA LEU A 186 20.16 -2.11 13.31
C LEU A 186 20.08 -3.24 12.29
N VAL A 187 20.09 -2.94 10.98
CA VAL A 187 20.00 -3.93 9.91
C VAL A 187 21.37 -4.21 9.33
N GLU A 188 21.80 -5.44 9.38
CA GLU A 188 23.02 -5.92 8.72
C GLU A 188 22.68 -6.63 7.41
N VAL A 189 23.46 -6.34 6.36
CA VAL A 189 23.29 -6.92 5.02
C VAL A 189 24.57 -7.60 4.60
N ARG A 190 24.49 -8.87 4.24
CA ARG A 190 25.59 -9.66 3.65
C ARG A 190 25.07 -10.42 2.45
N THR A 191 25.82 -10.41 1.37
CA THR A 191 25.47 -11.12 0.13
C THR A 191 26.54 -12.18 -0.18
N ASN A 192 26.09 -13.35 -0.60
CA ASN A 192 26.95 -14.42 -1.10
C ASN A 192 26.20 -15.16 -2.23
N ASP A 193 26.82 -15.27 -3.41
CA ASP A 193 26.21 -15.85 -4.61
C ASP A 193 24.81 -15.28 -4.90
N ARG A 194 24.62 -13.96 -4.71
CA ARG A 194 23.35 -13.21 -4.85
C ARG A 194 22.23 -13.69 -3.89
N VAL A 195 22.58 -14.47 -2.88
CA VAL A 195 21.72 -14.73 -1.73
C VAL A 195 22.01 -13.67 -0.69
N VAL A 196 21.03 -12.84 -0.40
CA VAL A 196 21.14 -11.78 0.61
C VAL A 196 20.70 -12.33 1.96
N HIS A 197 21.60 -12.28 2.93
CA HIS A 197 21.33 -12.59 4.32
C HIS A 197 21.10 -11.29 5.08
N LEU A 198 19.91 -11.14 5.64
CA LEU A 198 19.48 -10.01 6.44
C LEU A 198 19.47 -10.42 7.91
N SER A 199 20.12 -9.65 8.75
CA SER A 199 20.14 -9.89 10.20
C SER A 199 19.98 -8.61 10.99
N GLY A 200 19.64 -8.72 12.28
CA GLY A 200 19.47 -7.59 13.16
C GLY A 200 18.03 -7.37 13.61
N THR A 201 17.60 -6.11 13.76
CA THR A 201 16.29 -5.80 14.34
C THR A 201 15.64 -4.63 13.61
N VAL A 202 14.35 -4.77 13.33
CA VAL A 202 13.46 -3.74 12.84
C VAL A 202 12.28 -3.53 13.80
N GLY A 203 11.59 -2.41 13.69
CA GLY A 203 10.53 -2.05 14.62
C GLY A 203 9.20 -2.75 14.34
N THR A 204 8.88 -3.00 13.06
CA THR A 204 7.59 -3.57 12.65
C THR A 204 7.76 -4.70 11.64
N ALA A 205 6.71 -5.53 11.51
CA ALA A 205 6.66 -6.56 10.47
C ALA A 205 6.59 -5.93 9.07
N ALA A 206 5.97 -4.76 8.92
CA ALA A 206 5.96 -3.99 7.68
C ALA A 206 7.37 -3.51 7.29
N GLU A 207 8.14 -2.98 8.23
CA GLU A 207 9.56 -2.66 8.00
C GLU A 207 10.36 -3.87 7.52
N ARG A 208 10.16 -5.03 8.18
CA ARG A 208 10.82 -6.28 7.78
C ARG A 208 10.49 -6.66 6.34
N ALA A 209 9.23 -6.58 5.95
CA ALA A 209 8.78 -6.85 4.57
C ALA A 209 9.40 -5.86 3.59
N GLN A 210 9.49 -4.58 3.95
CA GLN A 210 10.12 -3.55 3.13
C GLN A 210 11.63 -3.80 2.94
N VAL A 211 12.37 -4.17 3.98
CA VAL A 211 13.81 -4.53 3.87
C VAL A 211 14.00 -5.68 2.87
N VAL A 212 13.15 -6.71 2.93
CA VAL A 212 13.17 -7.83 1.98
C VAL A 212 12.88 -7.35 0.55
N THR A 213 11.90 -6.49 0.38
CA THR A 213 11.55 -5.88 -0.92
C THR A 213 12.72 -5.12 -1.52
N VAL A 214 13.38 -4.26 -0.73
CA VAL A 214 14.57 -3.49 -1.16
C VAL A 214 15.71 -4.43 -1.57
N ALA A 215 15.91 -5.54 -0.86
CA ALA A 215 16.94 -6.51 -1.23
C ALA A 215 16.68 -7.15 -2.62
N TYR A 216 15.43 -7.51 -2.92
CA TYR A 216 15.05 -7.99 -4.25
C TYR A 216 15.19 -6.92 -5.33
N GLN A 217 14.81 -5.67 -5.05
CA GLN A 217 14.97 -4.53 -5.97
C GLN A 217 16.44 -4.30 -6.33
N ALA A 218 17.36 -4.41 -5.36
CA ALA A 218 18.79 -4.27 -5.58
C ALA A 218 19.43 -5.45 -6.35
N GLY A 219 18.66 -6.50 -6.68
CA GLY A 219 19.10 -7.60 -7.52
C GLY A 219 19.43 -8.90 -6.78
N ALA A 220 18.94 -9.07 -5.55
CA ALA A 220 19.02 -10.37 -4.87
C ALA A 220 18.26 -11.44 -5.67
N ARG A 221 18.90 -12.61 -5.83
CA ARG A 221 18.24 -13.80 -6.37
C ARG A 221 17.34 -14.47 -5.31
N ARG A 222 17.79 -14.45 -4.07
CA ARG A 222 17.08 -14.96 -2.89
C ARG A 222 17.42 -14.10 -1.69
N VAL A 223 16.45 -13.93 -0.82
CA VAL A 223 16.63 -13.22 0.47
C VAL A 223 16.35 -14.19 1.59
N ASP A 224 17.28 -14.27 2.52
CA ASP A 224 17.15 -14.96 3.80
C ASP A 224 17.09 -13.89 4.91
N ALA A 225 15.93 -13.79 5.55
CA ALA A 225 15.65 -12.84 6.61
C ALA A 225 15.28 -13.53 7.93
N LEU A 226 15.71 -14.79 8.14
CA LEU A 226 15.40 -15.54 9.35
C LEU A 226 15.97 -14.88 10.61
N ASP A 227 17.14 -14.25 10.49
CA ASP A 227 17.84 -13.56 11.56
C ASP A 227 17.49 -12.06 11.67
N LEU A 228 16.52 -11.58 10.87
CA LEU A 228 15.98 -10.21 10.96
C LEU A 228 14.74 -10.23 11.86
N PHE A 229 14.90 -9.81 13.10
CA PHE A 229 13.87 -9.85 14.13
C PHE A 229 13.01 -8.58 14.13
N VAL A 230 11.75 -8.73 14.56
CA VAL A 230 10.85 -7.61 14.81
C VAL A 230 10.78 -7.36 16.30
N ALA A 231 11.13 -6.14 16.72
CA ALA A 231 11.04 -5.72 18.11
C ALA A 231 10.57 -4.26 18.22
N TYR A 232 9.46 -4.08 18.90
CA TYR A 232 8.78 -2.78 18.96
C TYR A 232 9.64 -1.62 19.51
N TRP A 233 10.57 -1.91 20.43
CA TRP A 233 11.48 -0.89 20.98
C TRP A 233 12.35 -0.20 19.91
N ALA A 234 12.57 -0.83 18.75
CA ALA A 234 13.35 -0.26 17.66
C ALA A 234 12.63 0.92 16.95
N ILE A 235 11.32 1.14 17.22
CA ILE A 235 10.57 2.29 16.70
C ILE A 235 10.81 3.56 17.53
N SER A 236 11.43 3.46 18.72
CA SER A 236 11.57 4.61 19.60
C SER A 236 12.23 5.82 18.90
N ALA A 237 11.78 7.02 19.26
CA ALA A 237 12.27 8.27 18.66
C ALA A 237 13.80 8.41 18.79
N ASP A 238 14.39 7.93 19.89
CA ASP A 238 15.84 7.93 20.09
C ASP A 238 16.58 7.08 19.05
N MET A 239 16.04 5.92 18.68
CA MET A 239 16.62 5.05 17.65
C MET A 239 16.46 5.62 16.22
N ARG A 240 15.44 6.46 16.02
CA ARG A 240 15.14 7.07 14.71
C ARG A 240 15.80 8.44 14.51
N ARG A 241 16.34 9.05 15.53
CA ARG A 241 16.88 10.42 15.49
C ARG A 241 17.91 10.63 14.35
N GLU A 242 18.83 9.70 14.17
CA GLU A 242 19.85 9.79 13.12
C GLU A 242 19.24 9.64 11.72
N LYS A 243 18.19 8.85 11.57
CA LYS A 243 17.48 8.66 10.31
C LYS A 243 16.91 9.97 9.78
N PHE A 244 16.28 10.75 10.64
CA PHE A 244 15.62 12.00 10.29
C PHE A 244 16.51 13.24 10.48
N ALA A 245 17.82 13.05 10.64
CA ALA A 245 18.78 14.16 10.63
C ALA A 245 18.66 14.96 9.33
N GLN A 246 18.86 16.28 9.42
CA GLN A 246 18.76 17.18 8.27
C GLN A 246 19.70 16.74 7.14
N ARG A 247 19.15 16.59 5.95
CA ARG A 247 19.86 16.22 4.72
C ARG A 247 19.99 17.43 3.80
N SER A 248 21.05 17.49 3.01
CA SER A 248 21.19 18.55 2.01
C SER A 248 20.23 18.32 0.83
N ASP A 249 19.73 19.39 0.20
CA ASP A 249 18.89 19.31 -0.99
C ASP A 249 19.57 18.52 -2.12
N ALA A 250 20.89 18.63 -2.24
CA ALA A 250 21.65 17.88 -3.24
C ALA A 250 21.65 16.37 -2.98
N ASP A 251 21.81 15.96 -1.71
CA ASP A 251 21.77 14.54 -1.33
C ASP A 251 20.36 13.96 -1.52
N ILE A 252 19.33 14.72 -1.14
CA ILE A 252 17.93 14.34 -1.38
C ILE A 252 17.67 14.15 -2.88
N ALA A 253 18.12 15.06 -3.74
CA ALA A 253 17.96 14.94 -5.18
C ALA A 253 18.64 13.68 -5.74
N GLN A 254 19.84 13.35 -5.27
CA GLN A 254 20.53 12.14 -5.67
C GLN A 254 19.82 10.88 -5.19
N ALA A 255 19.30 10.87 -3.97
CA ALA A 255 18.53 9.76 -3.43
C ALA A 255 17.24 9.52 -4.23
N VAL A 256 16.48 10.57 -4.57
CA VAL A 256 15.28 10.47 -5.44
C VAL A 256 15.65 9.91 -6.81
N LEU A 257 16.75 10.38 -7.44
CA LEU A 257 17.21 9.83 -8.70
C LEU A 257 17.67 8.37 -8.58
N ALA A 258 18.19 7.97 -7.42
CA ALA A 258 18.56 6.58 -7.16
C ALA A 258 17.32 5.67 -7.08
N THR A 259 16.23 6.09 -6.42
CA THR A 259 14.97 5.30 -6.35
C THR A 259 14.37 5.08 -7.73
N PHE A 260 14.40 6.09 -8.62
CA PHE A 260 13.87 5.97 -9.99
C PHE A 260 14.56 4.90 -10.84
N ARG A 261 15.81 4.52 -10.51
CA ARG A 261 16.52 3.45 -11.22
C ARG A 261 15.91 2.07 -10.98
N TYR A 262 15.16 1.90 -9.90
CA TYR A 262 14.55 0.63 -9.51
C TYR A 262 13.06 0.56 -9.84
N ASP A 263 12.45 1.65 -10.34
CA ASP A 263 11.08 1.62 -10.86
C ASP A 263 11.07 1.59 -12.40
N PRO A 264 10.73 0.47 -13.04
CA PRO A 264 10.71 0.34 -14.51
C PRO A 264 9.73 1.33 -15.17
N ARG A 265 8.71 1.81 -14.44
CA ARG A 265 7.73 2.79 -14.95
C ARG A 265 8.34 4.18 -15.12
N VAL A 266 9.38 4.49 -14.35
CA VAL A 266 10.03 5.82 -14.28
C VAL A 266 11.40 5.83 -14.96
N LEU A 267 12.16 4.74 -14.82
CA LEU A 267 13.54 4.62 -15.27
C LEU A 267 13.79 5.12 -16.71
N SER A 268 12.90 4.75 -17.63
CA SER A 268 13.06 5.05 -19.06
C SER A 268 12.89 6.53 -19.42
N TYR A 269 12.32 7.34 -18.52
CA TYR A 269 11.94 8.74 -18.81
C TYR A 269 12.88 9.76 -18.21
N GLN A 270 13.72 9.36 -17.26
CA GLN A 270 14.73 10.20 -16.60
C GLN A 270 14.17 11.59 -16.19
N PRO A 271 13.19 11.65 -15.29
CA PRO A 271 12.64 12.93 -14.83
C PRO A 271 13.72 13.85 -14.28
N VAL A 272 13.58 15.14 -14.51
CA VAL A 272 14.46 16.14 -13.88
C VAL A 272 13.96 16.39 -12.47
N VAL A 273 14.87 16.24 -11.51
CA VAL A 273 14.63 16.41 -10.07
C VAL A 273 15.34 17.66 -9.59
N VAL A 274 14.60 18.60 -9.02
CA VAL A 274 15.11 19.78 -8.34
C VAL A 274 14.59 19.80 -6.93
N VAL A 275 15.47 19.99 -5.95
CA VAL A 275 15.09 20.05 -4.53
C VAL A 275 15.43 21.43 -3.98
N HIS A 276 14.49 21.99 -3.21
CA HIS A 276 14.69 23.23 -2.50
C HIS A 276 14.02 23.19 -1.12
N ASN A 277 14.81 23.27 -0.06
CA ASN A 277 14.34 23.09 1.32
C ASN A 277 13.48 21.83 1.50
N GLY A 278 13.93 20.68 0.95
CA GLY A 278 13.22 19.40 1.00
C GLY A 278 11.96 19.32 0.14
N VAL A 279 11.59 20.38 -0.60
CA VAL A 279 10.50 20.34 -1.60
C VAL A 279 11.07 19.84 -2.93
N VAL A 280 10.61 18.68 -3.38
CA VAL A 280 11.03 18.05 -4.63
C VAL A 280 10.12 18.53 -5.76
N THR A 281 10.71 19.11 -6.81
CA THR A 281 10.00 19.45 -8.05
C THR A 281 10.41 18.46 -9.13
N LEU A 282 9.44 17.71 -9.65
CA LEU A 282 9.60 16.76 -10.75
C LEU A 282 9.14 17.39 -12.06
N THR A 283 10.01 17.45 -13.06
CA THR A 283 9.68 17.95 -14.40
C THR A 283 10.14 17.00 -15.49
N GLY A 284 9.54 17.12 -16.67
CA GLY A 284 9.82 16.25 -17.81
C GLY A 284 8.54 15.57 -18.32
N GLU A 285 8.72 14.46 -19.01
CA GLU A 285 7.62 13.72 -19.65
C GLU A 285 7.67 12.25 -19.24
N VAL A 286 6.49 11.64 -19.11
CA VAL A 286 6.30 10.22 -18.85
C VAL A 286 5.20 9.65 -19.75
N SER A 287 5.17 8.34 -19.98
CA SER A 287 4.23 7.73 -20.92
C SER A 287 2.83 7.52 -20.39
N SER A 288 2.65 7.53 -19.06
CA SER A 288 1.37 7.17 -18.44
C SER A 288 1.14 7.93 -17.14
N LEU A 289 -0.12 8.02 -16.74
CA LEU A 289 -0.50 8.58 -15.45
C LEU A 289 0.10 7.76 -14.29
N ARG A 290 0.15 6.44 -14.42
CA ARG A 290 0.81 5.58 -13.42
C ARG A 290 2.30 5.88 -13.26
N ALA A 291 3.01 6.11 -14.35
CA ALA A 291 4.43 6.50 -14.28
C ALA A 291 4.60 7.84 -13.54
N LYS A 292 3.71 8.81 -13.80
CA LYS A 292 3.67 10.09 -13.09
C LYS A 292 3.43 9.90 -11.58
N GLN A 293 2.44 9.10 -11.22
CA GLN A 293 2.11 8.80 -9.82
C GLN A 293 3.22 8.00 -9.13
N SER A 294 3.86 7.07 -9.85
CA SER A 294 4.98 6.30 -9.31
C SER A 294 6.17 7.20 -9.01
N ALA A 295 6.54 8.08 -9.93
CA ALA A 295 7.64 9.03 -9.71
C ALA A 295 7.38 9.92 -8.45
N GLU A 296 6.13 10.34 -8.25
CA GLU A 296 5.76 11.09 -7.05
C GLU A 296 5.89 10.23 -5.78
N ARG A 297 5.38 9.00 -5.81
CA ARG A 297 5.45 8.07 -4.69
C ARG A 297 6.89 7.73 -4.33
N ASP A 298 7.72 7.41 -5.32
CA ASP A 298 9.13 7.10 -5.11
C ASP A 298 9.87 8.28 -4.50
N ALA A 299 9.62 9.52 -4.98
CA ALA A 299 10.20 10.71 -4.41
C ALA A 299 9.76 10.94 -2.96
N ARG A 300 8.49 10.71 -2.67
CA ARG A 300 7.93 10.84 -1.31
C ARG A 300 8.51 9.81 -0.34
N HIS A 301 8.93 8.63 -0.79
CA HIS A 301 9.55 7.62 0.07
C HIS A 301 11.00 7.94 0.49
N VAL A 302 11.57 9.03 0.00
CA VAL A 302 12.94 9.43 0.34
C VAL A 302 12.96 10.30 1.60
N VAL A 303 13.83 9.96 2.55
CA VAL A 303 14.07 10.74 3.77
C VAL A 303 14.45 12.18 3.44
N GLY A 304 13.87 13.14 4.15
CA GLY A 304 14.10 14.57 3.97
C GLY A 304 13.21 15.22 2.91
N VAL A 305 12.37 14.46 2.22
CA VAL A 305 11.35 15.01 1.32
C VAL A 305 10.13 15.48 2.12
N TRP A 306 9.83 16.77 2.04
CA TRP A 306 8.71 17.41 2.72
C TRP A 306 7.46 17.52 1.88
N ASN A 307 7.66 17.74 0.59
CA ASN A 307 6.58 17.86 -0.38
C ASN A 307 7.10 17.53 -1.77
N VAL A 308 6.20 17.08 -2.64
CA VAL A 308 6.52 16.80 -4.05
C VAL A 308 5.60 17.62 -4.94
N GLN A 309 6.19 18.48 -5.75
CA GLN A 309 5.53 19.20 -6.84
C GLN A 309 5.70 18.41 -8.13
N ASN A 310 4.72 17.58 -8.46
CA ASN A 310 4.78 16.72 -9.62
C ASN A 310 4.26 17.44 -10.88
N LEU A 311 5.17 18.09 -11.59
CA LEU A 311 4.90 18.81 -12.84
C LEU A 311 5.19 17.95 -14.09
N LEU A 312 5.36 16.63 -13.93
CA LEU A 312 5.53 15.71 -15.05
C LEU A 312 4.31 15.76 -15.98
N LYS A 313 4.59 15.81 -17.26
CA LYS A 313 3.56 15.76 -18.30
C LYS A 313 3.40 14.34 -18.80
N VAL A 314 2.17 13.87 -18.82
CA VAL A 314 1.85 12.58 -19.43
C VAL A 314 1.77 12.76 -20.94
N ARG A 315 2.67 12.10 -21.65
CA ARG A 315 2.65 11.96 -23.11
C ARG A 315 2.59 10.48 -23.46
N THR A 316 1.43 10.05 -23.86
CA THR A 316 1.23 8.68 -24.34
C THR A 316 2.02 8.46 -25.62
N ASN A 317 2.73 7.35 -25.73
CA ASN A 317 3.57 7.04 -26.89
C ASN A 317 2.78 6.89 -28.20
N TRP A 318 1.46 6.68 -28.10
CA TRP A 318 0.56 6.50 -29.23
C TRP A 318 -0.68 7.37 -29.00
N PHE A 319 -1.14 8.02 -30.06
CA PHE A 319 -2.44 8.70 -30.03
C PHE A 319 -3.54 7.65 -29.97
N THR A 320 -4.14 7.49 -28.79
CA THR A 320 -5.31 6.63 -28.61
C THR A 320 -6.55 7.51 -28.64
N PRO A 321 -7.52 7.28 -29.53
CA PRO A 321 -8.76 8.04 -29.56
C PRO A 321 -9.52 7.97 -28.23
N ASP A 322 -10.12 9.07 -27.80
CA ASP A 322 -10.87 9.13 -26.52
C ASP A 322 -11.96 8.04 -26.40
N VAL A 323 -12.54 7.61 -27.52
CA VAL A 323 -13.53 6.52 -27.55
C VAL A 323 -12.90 5.17 -27.16
N GLU A 324 -11.69 4.91 -27.63
CA GLU A 324 -10.95 3.69 -27.30
C GLU A 324 -10.49 3.73 -25.82
N VAL A 325 -9.96 4.87 -25.37
CA VAL A 325 -9.61 5.07 -23.94
C VAL A 325 -10.84 4.85 -23.07
N ARG A 326 -11.98 5.40 -23.44
CA ARG A 326 -13.24 5.22 -22.70
C ARG A 326 -13.62 3.74 -22.59
N GLN A 327 -13.56 2.99 -23.70
CA GLN A 327 -13.89 1.56 -23.69
C GLN A 327 -12.89 0.78 -22.85
N ALA A 328 -11.59 1.04 -23.01
CA ALA A 328 -10.54 0.36 -22.23
C ALA A 328 -10.67 0.57 -20.72
N VAL A 329 -11.06 1.78 -20.28
CA VAL A 329 -11.33 2.07 -18.86
C VAL A 329 -12.57 1.32 -18.38
N LEU A 330 -13.66 1.26 -19.14
CA LEU A 330 -14.84 0.47 -18.78
C LEU A 330 -14.51 -1.02 -18.67
N ASP A 331 -13.74 -1.56 -19.61
CA ASP A 331 -13.29 -2.94 -19.59
C ASP A 331 -12.39 -3.23 -18.39
N ALA A 332 -11.52 -2.28 -18.01
CA ALA A 332 -10.66 -2.41 -16.83
C ALA A 332 -11.47 -2.44 -15.53
N LEU A 333 -12.45 -1.53 -15.38
CA LEU A 333 -13.36 -1.52 -14.23
C LEU A 333 -14.19 -2.81 -14.14
N ALA A 334 -14.65 -3.35 -15.27
CA ALA A 334 -15.41 -4.59 -15.31
C ALA A 334 -14.59 -5.84 -14.95
N ARG A 335 -13.27 -5.78 -15.12
CA ARG A 335 -12.34 -6.87 -14.74
C ARG A 335 -11.87 -6.80 -13.30
N ASP A 336 -11.93 -5.64 -12.68
CA ASP A 336 -11.43 -5.45 -11.31
C ASP A 336 -12.34 -6.16 -10.29
N PRO A 337 -11.78 -6.95 -9.36
CA PRO A 337 -12.58 -7.76 -8.44
C PRO A 337 -13.36 -6.93 -7.40
N TYR A 338 -12.94 -5.69 -7.12
CA TYR A 338 -13.57 -4.84 -6.11
C TYR A 338 -14.66 -3.94 -6.66
N VAL A 339 -14.50 -3.46 -7.90
CA VAL A 339 -15.39 -2.44 -8.46
C VAL A 339 -16.25 -2.92 -9.63
N SER A 340 -16.04 -4.14 -10.13
CA SER A 340 -16.82 -4.70 -11.26
C SER A 340 -18.32 -4.83 -11.02
N PHE A 341 -18.78 -4.73 -9.76
CA PHE A 341 -20.20 -4.82 -9.38
C PHE A 341 -20.94 -3.49 -9.41
N PHE A 342 -20.23 -2.39 -9.66
CA PHE A 342 -20.81 -1.05 -9.70
C PHE A 342 -20.95 -0.55 -11.13
N ASP A 343 -21.97 0.27 -11.33
CA ASP A 343 -22.19 0.93 -12.62
C ASP A 343 -21.42 2.25 -12.69
N PHE A 344 -20.50 2.33 -13.65
CA PHE A 344 -19.73 3.53 -13.92
C PHE A 344 -20.09 4.15 -15.26
N SER A 345 -20.09 5.47 -15.30
CA SER A 345 -20.20 6.24 -16.54
C SER A 345 -18.98 7.14 -16.71
N LEU A 346 -18.49 7.26 -17.94
CA LEU A 346 -17.25 7.96 -18.26
C LEU A 346 -17.47 9.00 -19.33
N ARG A 347 -16.79 10.13 -19.16
CA ARG A 347 -16.51 11.09 -20.23
C ARG A 347 -15.00 11.21 -20.37
N VAL A 348 -14.50 11.09 -21.60
CA VAL A 348 -13.06 11.23 -21.88
C VAL A 348 -12.88 12.39 -22.85
N SER A 349 -11.88 13.22 -22.61
CA SER A 349 -11.51 14.33 -23.46
C SER A 349 -10.00 14.57 -23.40
N ASN A 350 -9.29 14.35 -24.51
CA ASN A 350 -7.83 14.43 -24.59
C ASN A 350 -7.11 13.61 -23.54
N GLY A 351 -7.57 12.37 -23.29
CA GLY A 351 -7.02 11.47 -22.27
C GLY A 351 -7.38 11.83 -20.81
N LYS A 352 -8.11 12.92 -20.57
CA LYS A 352 -8.68 13.22 -19.26
C LYS A 352 -9.98 12.46 -19.08
N VAL A 353 -10.02 11.59 -18.07
CA VAL A 353 -11.16 10.74 -17.70
C VAL A 353 -11.93 11.40 -16.57
N HIS A 354 -13.20 11.73 -16.81
CA HIS A 354 -14.15 12.09 -15.76
C HIS A 354 -14.94 10.83 -15.40
N LEU A 355 -14.72 10.31 -14.21
CA LEU A 355 -15.33 9.06 -13.71
C LEU A 355 -16.51 9.39 -12.81
N TYR A 356 -17.69 8.84 -13.12
CA TYR A 356 -18.92 9.00 -12.36
C TYR A 356 -19.48 7.63 -11.98
N GLY A 357 -20.13 7.55 -10.85
CA GLY A 357 -20.78 6.34 -10.35
C GLY A 357 -21.16 6.49 -8.89
N GLN A 358 -21.64 5.40 -8.30
CA GLN A 358 -21.94 5.30 -6.87
C GLN A 358 -21.33 4.02 -6.33
N VAL A 359 -20.63 4.13 -5.21
CA VAL A 359 -19.98 3.02 -4.51
C VAL A 359 -20.32 3.06 -3.02
N ASN A 360 -20.00 2.00 -2.28
CA ASN A 360 -20.38 1.88 -0.88
C ASN A 360 -19.33 2.46 0.09
N SER A 361 -18.09 2.66 -0.35
CA SER A 361 -17.00 3.10 0.51
C SER A 361 -15.97 3.96 -0.23
N HIS A 362 -15.15 4.70 0.53
CA HIS A 362 -14.00 5.43 0.00
C HIS A 362 -12.93 4.51 -0.60
N PHE A 363 -12.82 3.28 -0.10
CA PHE A 363 -11.92 2.27 -0.66
C PHE A 363 -12.29 1.96 -2.13
N GLU A 364 -13.55 1.67 -2.42
CA GLU A 364 -14.02 1.40 -3.78
C GLU A 364 -13.93 2.63 -4.68
N GLN A 365 -14.17 3.82 -4.12
CA GLN A 365 -14.00 5.10 -4.83
C GLN A 365 -12.54 5.29 -5.27
N ALA A 366 -11.58 5.05 -4.37
CA ALA A 366 -10.15 5.15 -4.67
C ALA A 366 -9.72 4.06 -5.64
N GLN A 367 -10.19 2.82 -5.46
CA GLN A 367 -9.90 1.69 -6.36
C GLN A 367 -10.35 1.98 -7.79
N ALA A 368 -11.55 2.53 -7.98
CA ALA A 368 -12.04 2.87 -9.32
C ALA A 368 -11.14 3.90 -10.03
N ALA A 369 -10.63 4.90 -9.30
CA ALA A 369 -9.69 5.87 -9.85
C ALA A 369 -8.33 5.24 -10.17
N GLU A 370 -7.83 4.35 -9.31
CA GLU A 370 -6.57 3.64 -9.50
C GLU A 370 -6.62 2.71 -10.72
N VAL A 371 -7.73 1.99 -10.90
CA VAL A 371 -7.97 1.16 -12.09
C VAL A 371 -7.99 2.01 -13.36
N ALA A 372 -8.70 3.14 -13.35
CA ALA A 372 -8.76 4.05 -14.49
C ALA A 372 -7.38 4.65 -14.82
N ALA A 373 -6.59 5.02 -13.81
CA ALA A 373 -5.24 5.56 -13.98
C ALA A 373 -4.26 4.54 -14.58
N GLY A 374 -4.53 3.24 -14.45
CA GLY A 374 -3.74 2.15 -15.01
C GLY A 374 -3.92 1.92 -16.50
N VAL A 375 -4.87 2.57 -17.15
CA VAL A 375 -5.20 2.32 -18.56
C VAL A 375 -4.33 3.17 -19.50
N ALA A 376 -3.83 2.57 -20.56
CA ALA A 376 -3.07 3.27 -21.60
C ALA A 376 -3.92 4.38 -22.24
N GLY A 377 -3.31 5.53 -22.47
CA GLY A 377 -4.00 6.71 -23.03
C GLY A 377 -4.64 7.62 -21.97
N VAL A 378 -4.73 7.19 -20.72
CA VAL A 378 -5.21 8.04 -19.63
C VAL A 378 -4.08 8.97 -19.17
N ALA A 379 -4.34 10.28 -19.24
CA ALA A 379 -3.40 11.32 -18.81
C ALA A 379 -3.77 11.93 -17.44
N GLU A 380 -5.07 11.94 -17.11
CA GLU A 380 -5.61 12.47 -15.88
C GLU A 380 -6.92 11.76 -15.52
N VAL A 381 -7.18 11.54 -14.25
CA VAL A 381 -8.46 11.03 -13.75
C VAL A 381 -9.08 12.05 -12.80
N GLU A 382 -10.29 12.50 -13.12
CA GLU A 382 -11.14 13.29 -12.26
C GLU A 382 -12.22 12.38 -11.68
N ASN A 383 -12.04 12.01 -10.42
CA ASN A 383 -12.90 11.05 -9.74
C ASN A 383 -14.12 11.74 -9.13
N ASN A 384 -15.26 11.66 -9.82
CA ASN A 384 -16.56 12.18 -9.37
C ASN A 384 -17.50 11.04 -8.89
N VAL A 385 -16.94 9.89 -8.52
CA VAL A 385 -17.68 8.78 -7.93
C VAL A 385 -18.16 9.19 -6.53
N ARG A 386 -19.42 8.92 -6.22
CA ARG A 386 -20.01 9.26 -4.92
C ARG A 386 -20.04 8.03 -4.01
N VAL A 387 -19.67 8.22 -2.76
CA VAL A 387 -19.85 7.22 -1.73
C VAL A 387 -21.26 7.34 -1.21
N LEU A 388 -22.06 6.26 -1.31
CA LEU A 388 -23.39 6.17 -0.70
C LEU A 388 -23.19 6.18 0.81
N GLY A 389 -23.92 7.07 1.48
CA GLY A 389 -23.76 7.40 2.91
C GLY A 389 -23.50 6.20 3.80
N SER A 390 -22.70 6.44 4.83
CA SER A 390 -22.11 5.48 5.75
C SER A 390 -22.97 4.23 5.92
N PRO A 391 -22.41 3.03 5.73
CA PRO A 391 -23.17 1.81 5.93
C PRO A 391 -23.75 1.84 7.34
N SER A 392 -25.07 1.63 7.46
CA SER A 392 -25.62 1.17 8.70
C SER A 392 -24.94 -0.17 9.00
N PHE A 393 -24.02 -0.18 9.96
CA PHE A 393 -23.36 -1.39 10.40
C PHE A 393 -24.45 -2.35 10.92
N GLY A 394 -24.90 -3.24 10.06
CA GLY A 394 -25.59 -4.46 10.43
C GLY A 394 -24.57 -5.45 11.00
N GLY A 395 -23.80 -5.02 12.00
CA GLY A 395 -23.04 -5.94 12.82
C GLY A 395 -23.97 -6.70 13.75
N PRO A 396 -23.60 -7.90 14.22
CA PRO A 396 -24.36 -8.61 15.24
C PRO A 396 -24.56 -7.68 16.45
N PRO A 397 -25.70 -7.78 17.16
CA PRO A 397 -26.02 -6.89 18.26
C PRO A 397 -24.87 -6.89 19.29
N ALA A 398 -24.58 -5.71 19.82
CA ALA A 398 -23.46 -5.40 20.74
C ALA A 398 -23.32 -6.33 21.99
N ALA A 399 -24.24 -7.27 22.18
CA ALA A 399 -24.23 -8.26 23.25
C ALA A 399 -23.17 -9.37 23.10
N TRP A 400 -22.42 -9.40 21.99
CA TRP A 400 -21.45 -10.48 21.71
C TRP A 400 -19.98 -10.10 21.99
N TYR A 401 -19.71 -8.87 22.41
CA TYR A 401 -18.33 -8.44 22.71
C TYR A 401 -18.15 -8.21 24.22
N PRO A 402 -17.30 -9.00 24.90
CA PRO A 402 -16.88 -8.66 26.28
C PRO A 402 -16.00 -7.40 26.20
N GLY A 403 -16.52 -6.26 26.67
CA GLY A 403 -15.91 -4.94 26.56
C GLY A 403 -16.70 -3.98 25.70
N ALA A 404 -17.91 -4.31 25.30
CA ALA A 404 -18.79 -3.45 24.54
C ALA A 404 -18.96 -2.07 25.21
N LEU A 405 -18.76 -1.02 24.42
CA LEU A 405 -19.06 0.38 24.77
C LEU A 405 -20.45 0.50 25.41
N PRO A 406 -20.64 1.41 26.36
CA PRO A 406 -21.92 1.58 27.05
C PRO A 406 -23.05 1.87 26.05
N PRO A 407 -24.26 1.35 26.27
CA PRO A 407 -25.38 1.35 25.31
C PRO A 407 -26.01 2.72 24.99
N ALA A 408 -25.36 3.83 25.29
CA ALA A 408 -25.88 5.18 25.14
C ALA A 408 -25.37 5.95 23.90
N ALA A 409 -24.39 5.44 23.15
CA ALA A 409 -23.94 6.10 21.92
C ALA A 409 -24.60 5.45 20.72
N HIS A 410 -25.35 6.19 19.92
CA HIS A 410 -25.77 5.73 18.60
C HIS A 410 -24.52 5.35 17.81
N PRO A 411 -24.45 4.17 17.16
CA PRO A 411 -23.25 3.70 16.47
C PRO A 411 -22.74 4.64 15.37
N ASN A 412 -23.55 5.60 14.96
CA ASN A 412 -23.23 6.65 13.99
C ASN A 412 -23.05 8.05 14.62
N SER A 413 -22.86 8.15 15.94
CA SER A 413 -22.57 9.45 16.56
C SER A 413 -21.15 9.89 16.27
N ASP A 414 -20.93 11.20 16.24
CA ASP A 414 -19.58 11.80 16.08
C ASP A 414 -18.60 11.27 17.13
N PHE A 415 -19.10 11.08 18.37
CA PHE A 415 -18.31 10.48 19.44
C PHE A 415 -17.87 9.04 19.09
N ALA A 416 -18.78 8.19 18.61
CA ALA A 416 -18.45 6.81 18.25
C ALA A 416 -17.48 6.75 17.05
N LEU A 417 -17.59 7.69 16.10
CA LEU A 417 -16.66 7.80 14.98
C LEU A 417 -15.28 8.24 15.48
N ALA A 418 -15.20 9.25 16.35
CA ALA A 418 -13.93 9.69 16.92
C ALA A 418 -13.22 8.56 17.68
N GLU A 419 -13.95 7.76 18.45
CA GLU A 419 -13.40 6.61 19.18
C GLU A 419 -12.90 5.51 18.23
N ARG A 420 -13.60 5.23 17.12
CA ARG A 420 -13.12 4.28 16.11
C ARG A 420 -11.83 4.74 15.46
N ILE A 421 -11.72 6.04 15.14
CA ILE A 421 -10.50 6.61 14.56
C ILE A 421 -9.35 6.51 15.57
N ARG A 422 -9.54 6.93 16.82
CA ARG A 422 -8.53 6.82 17.87
C ARG A 422 -8.09 5.39 18.13
N THR A 423 -9.02 4.44 18.11
CA THR A 423 -8.70 3.01 18.26
C THR A 423 -7.84 2.50 17.12
N GLN A 424 -8.09 2.93 15.87
CA GLN A 424 -7.23 2.57 14.75
C GLN A 424 -5.82 3.14 14.93
N TYR A 425 -5.68 4.40 15.35
CA TYR A 425 -4.35 5.01 15.58
C TYR A 425 -3.61 4.32 16.71
N PHE A 426 -4.31 3.96 17.80
CA PHE A 426 -3.70 3.21 18.90
C PHE A 426 -3.10 1.88 18.45
N TRP A 427 -3.79 1.14 17.57
CA TRP A 427 -3.34 -0.14 17.07
C TRP A 427 -2.46 -0.06 15.82
N SER A 428 -2.36 1.09 15.21
CA SER A 428 -1.46 1.30 14.07
C SER A 428 0.00 1.29 14.50
N ALA A 429 0.82 0.47 13.85
CA ALA A 429 2.24 0.41 14.15
C ALA A 429 2.97 1.74 13.85
N SER A 430 2.48 2.53 12.90
CA SER A 430 3.08 3.82 12.51
C SER A 430 2.52 5.01 13.26
N LEU A 431 1.20 5.00 13.60
CA LEU A 431 0.53 6.16 14.20
C LEU A 431 0.50 6.14 15.73
N HIS A 432 0.76 5.00 16.35
CA HIS A 432 0.63 4.82 17.80
C HIS A 432 1.43 5.84 18.63
N ASN A 433 2.63 6.16 18.21
CA ASN A 433 3.54 7.09 18.90
C ASN A 433 3.46 8.53 18.35
N GLN A 434 2.48 8.83 17.49
CA GLN A 434 2.31 10.14 16.89
C GLN A 434 1.37 11.00 17.74
N ASP A 435 1.60 12.30 17.77
CA ASP A 435 0.74 13.25 18.45
C ASP A 435 -0.42 13.66 17.52
N VAL A 436 -1.47 12.83 17.49
CA VAL A 436 -2.64 13.04 16.64
C VAL A 436 -3.89 13.23 17.48
N GLU A 437 -4.47 14.42 17.43
CA GLU A 437 -5.76 14.73 18.00
C GLU A 437 -6.88 14.58 16.96
N VAL A 438 -8.01 14.02 17.38
CA VAL A 438 -9.17 13.75 16.53
C VAL A 438 -10.41 14.46 17.09
N LEU A 439 -10.97 15.36 16.30
CA LEU A 439 -12.26 15.99 16.54
C LEU A 439 -13.22 15.58 15.42
N VAL A 440 -14.45 15.19 15.77
CA VAL A 440 -15.48 14.85 14.78
C VAL A 440 -16.73 15.68 15.01
N GLU A 441 -17.22 16.31 13.95
CA GLU A 441 -18.46 17.10 13.94
C GLU A 441 -19.28 16.81 12.68
N ASN A 442 -20.50 16.33 12.82
CA ASN A 442 -21.42 15.96 11.74
C ASN A 442 -20.78 14.99 10.71
N GLY A 443 -20.02 14.00 11.21
CA GLY A 443 -19.31 13.01 10.37
C GLY A 443 -18.04 13.56 9.69
N ARG A 444 -17.67 14.82 9.93
CA ARG A 444 -16.41 15.43 9.45
C ARG A 444 -15.34 15.26 10.51
N ALA A 445 -14.25 14.63 10.19
CA ALA A 445 -13.10 14.47 11.07
C ALA A 445 -12.06 15.55 10.79
N THR A 446 -11.61 16.24 11.86
CA THR A 446 -10.47 17.17 11.82
C THR A 446 -9.33 16.52 12.59
N LEU A 447 -8.19 16.37 11.92
CA LEU A 447 -6.97 15.78 12.46
C LEU A 447 -5.97 16.91 12.70
N THR A 448 -5.52 17.08 13.94
CA THR A 448 -4.53 18.10 14.32
C THR A 448 -3.39 17.47 15.12
N GLY A 449 -2.26 18.17 15.22
CA GLY A 449 -1.06 17.69 15.91
C GLY A 449 0.12 17.50 15.00
N THR A 450 1.01 16.57 15.34
CA THR A 450 2.26 16.36 14.61
C THR A 450 2.53 14.89 14.32
N VAL A 451 3.06 14.60 13.12
CA VAL A 451 3.49 13.28 12.69
C VAL A 451 4.90 13.31 12.13
N GLU A 452 5.62 12.20 12.17
CA GLU A 452 7.02 12.14 11.73
C GLU A 452 7.16 12.23 10.21
N THR A 453 6.22 11.64 9.47
CA THR A 453 6.33 11.54 8.02
C THR A 453 5.03 11.95 7.33
N TRP A 454 5.13 12.32 6.05
CA TRP A 454 3.94 12.55 5.23
C TRP A 454 3.14 11.25 5.01
N LEU A 455 3.79 10.08 5.08
CA LEU A 455 3.12 8.77 5.03
C LEU A 455 2.18 8.60 6.22
N ASP A 456 2.65 8.93 7.42
CA ASP A 456 1.82 8.89 8.63
C ASP A 456 0.65 9.87 8.52
N ARG A 457 0.90 11.06 7.95
CA ARG A 457 -0.12 12.07 7.70
C ARG A 457 -1.21 11.58 6.75
N ASP A 458 -0.82 10.96 5.63
CA ASP A 458 -1.75 10.42 4.65
C ASP A 458 -2.47 9.16 5.20
N GLN A 459 -1.75 8.31 5.94
CA GLN A 459 -2.33 7.14 6.60
C GLN A 459 -3.38 7.52 7.64
N ALA A 460 -3.12 8.56 8.43
CA ALA A 460 -4.10 9.06 9.41
C ALA A 460 -5.40 9.49 8.72
N ALA A 461 -5.32 10.25 7.63
CA ALA A 461 -6.51 10.66 6.87
C ALA A 461 -7.24 9.45 6.25
N PHE A 462 -6.49 8.51 5.68
CA PHE A 462 -7.06 7.30 5.08
C PHE A 462 -7.80 6.45 6.12
N ASP A 463 -7.19 6.22 7.28
CA ASP A 463 -7.81 5.48 8.38
C ASP A 463 -9.07 6.17 8.91
N ALA A 464 -9.11 7.50 8.94
CA ALA A 464 -10.31 8.24 9.32
C ALA A 464 -11.45 8.07 8.31
N TYR A 465 -11.16 8.06 7.01
CA TYR A 465 -12.15 7.73 5.97
C TYR A 465 -12.64 6.29 6.09
N GLU A 466 -11.75 5.33 6.32
CA GLU A 466 -12.15 3.92 6.52
C GLU A 466 -12.98 3.72 7.79
N ALA A 467 -12.71 4.50 8.85
CA ALA A 467 -13.54 4.51 10.07
C ALA A 467 -14.97 5.02 9.83
N GLY A 468 -15.22 5.68 8.68
CA GLY A 468 -16.53 6.16 8.27
C GLY A 468 -16.69 7.69 8.30
N ALA A 469 -15.60 8.46 8.34
CA ALA A 469 -15.66 9.90 8.15
C ALA A 469 -16.17 10.23 6.72
N THR A 470 -17.10 11.16 6.63
CA THR A 470 -17.62 11.64 5.34
C THR A 470 -16.69 12.65 4.69
N PHE A 471 -15.90 13.33 5.50
CA PHE A 471 -14.87 14.27 5.10
C PHE A 471 -13.76 14.32 6.16
N VAL A 472 -12.52 14.49 5.73
CA VAL A 472 -11.35 14.61 6.63
C VAL A 472 -10.60 15.90 6.33
N ASP A 473 -10.53 16.78 7.31
CA ASP A 473 -9.61 17.91 7.33
C ASP A 473 -8.31 17.45 7.97
N ASN A 474 -7.28 17.30 7.16
CA ASN A 474 -5.99 16.85 7.64
C ASN A 474 -5.03 18.02 7.87
N ASP A 475 -5.10 18.60 9.07
CA ASP A 475 -4.26 19.73 9.53
C ASP A 475 -3.01 19.26 10.29
N LEU A 476 -2.65 17.98 10.18
CA LEU A 476 -1.44 17.42 10.76
C LEU A 476 -0.19 18.11 10.18
N LEU A 477 0.70 18.48 11.05
CA LEU A 477 2.00 19.04 10.70
C LEU A 477 3.07 17.94 10.73
N LEU A 478 4.07 18.05 9.85
CA LEU A 478 5.23 17.19 9.96
C LEU A 478 6.12 17.69 11.11
N SER A 479 6.49 16.80 12.01
CA SER A 479 7.46 17.13 13.04
C SER A 479 8.77 17.41 12.35
N THR A 480 9.18 18.66 12.37
CA THR A 480 10.57 18.99 12.05
C THR A 480 11.42 18.29 13.10
N ALA A 481 12.39 17.50 12.70
CA ALA A 481 13.54 17.19 13.54
C ALA A 481 14.34 18.48 13.75
N SER A 482 13.70 19.51 14.23
CA SER A 482 14.26 20.79 14.59
C SER A 482 14.52 20.79 16.08
N GLY A 483 15.72 20.33 16.41
CA GLY A 483 16.36 21.05 17.47
C GLY A 483 16.52 22.52 17.02
N LEU A 484 15.71 23.40 17.53
CA LEU A 484 16.11 24.76 17.85
C LEU A 484 16.70 24.73 19.23
#